data_300a4f91c10745d746247b78e93997ab
#
_entry.id   300a4f91c10745d746247b78e93997ab
#
_cell.length_a   1.000
_cell.length_b   1.000
_cell.length_c   1.000
_cell.angle_alpha   90.00
_cell.angle_beta   90.00
_cell.angle_gamma   90.00
#
_symmetry.space_group_name_H-M   'P 1'
#
loop_
_entity.id
_entity.type
_entity.pdbx_description
1 polymer ?
#
loop_
_entity_poly.entity_id
_entity_poly.type
_entity_poly.pdbx_seq_one_letter_code
_entity_poly.pdbx_strand_id
1 'polypeptide(L)'
;MKYNKLYHMVAALLVVMLLVLTACGSEPRQPQTPNETTVTGPEEIGEIYLYGEYHANEHLLQKELALWKDCYARGVRYLFVELPYYTAQYLNLWMQAEDDTILLEVYEDWNGSLSYNELVLDFYRSIKADCPETIFVGTDIGHQYDTTGTRYESYLRAEGQLNSEEYKRADTCVIQGRHFYGERDEEKQDTYRENAMVENFIAAVERLPAGTDIMGIYGAAHTDPTALFWGGTADSMAKQLAAYYGDKLHCTDLSELPAPTVTEEDFIVAGKHYTATWLGGEDASVWSQQYQSRTFWRLEGAYADFADAVLTGDVLPYNNYPGEIETGQVFAIEMIRSDTGASEWFYYRSDGTTWNGLPTTVGFDPEA
;
A
#
# COMPACT_ATOMS: atom_id res chain seq x y z
N MET A 1 -12.95 21.44 -21.42
CA MET A 1 -11.93 22.16 -22.19
C MET A 1 -10.52 22.03 -21.62
N LYS A 2 -10.31 21.50 -20.42
CA LYS A 2 -8.98 21.23 -19.82
C LYS A 2 -8.33 19.93 -20.32
N TYR A 3 -9.13 18.93 -20.65
CA TYR A 3 -8.66 17.58 -21.05
C TYR A 3 -7.90 17.54 -22.39
N ASN A 4 -8.25 18.40 -23.35
CA ASN A 4 -7.55 18.42 -24.64
C ASN A 4 -6.07 18.84 -24.60
N LYS A 5 -5.63 19.56 -23.56
CA LYS A 5 -4.21 19.98 -23.47
C LYS A 5 -3.30 18.86 -22.98
N LEU A 6 -3.79 18.00 -22.10
CA LEU A 6 -3.01 16.87 -21.58
C LEU A 6 -2.75 15.83 -22.68
N TYR A 7 -3.77 15.50 -23.49
CA TYR A 7 -3.62 14.59 -24.62
C TYR A 7 -2.56 15.05 -25.64
N HIS A 8 -2.47 16.35 -25.90
CA HIS A 8 -1.48 16.88 -26.84
C HIS A 8 -0.06 16.91 -26.29
N MET A 9 0.14 17.01 -24.97
CA MET A 9 1.47 16.96 -24.36
C MET A 9 2.05 15.55 -24.36
N VAL A 10 1.25 14.53 -24.03
CA VAL A 10 1.69 13.13 -24.04
C VAL A 10 1.99 12.64 -25.46
N ALA A 11 1.16 13.02 -26.46
CA ALA A 11 1.41 12.72 -27.86
C ALA A 11 2.67 13.40 -28.39
N ALA A 12 3.00 14.62 -27.95
CA ALA A 12 4.21 15.34 -28.36
C ALA A 12 5.50 14.71 -27.83
N LEU A 13 5.48 14.13 -26.61
CA LEU A 13 6.65 13.44 -26.02
C LEU A 13 6.97 12.13 -26.74
N LEU A 14 5.96 11.37 -27.14
CA LEU A 14 6.16 10.12 -27.91
C LEU A 14 6.72 10.39 -29.32
N VAL A 15 6.34 11.48 -29.97
CA VAL A 15 6.86 11.86 -31.29
C VAL A 15 8.32 12.33 -31.21
N VAL A 16 8.71 12.99 -30.14
CA VAL A 16 10.11 13.44 -29.94
C VAL A 16 11.03 12.23 -29.67
N MET A 17 10.56 11.20 -28.95
CA MET A 17 11.34 10.00 -28.72
C MET A 17 11.58 9.16 -29.99
N LEU A 18 10.66 9.18 -30.96
CA LEU A 18 10.84 8.54 -32.26
C LEU A 18 11.82 9.29 -33.19
N LEU A 19 12.01 10.60 -33.01
CA LEU A 19 12.88 11.40 -33.87
C LEU A 19 14.36 11.44 -33.43
N VAL A 20 14.69 11.09 -32.20
CA VAL A 20 16.09 11.03 -31.71
C VAL A 20 16.79 9.72 -32.09
N LEU A 21 16.05 8.66 -32.44
CA LEU A 21 16.60 7.36 -32.83
C LEU A 21 17.06 7.25 -34.30
N THR A 22 16.88 8.30 -35.12
CA THR A 22 17.22 8.25 -36.57
C THR A 22 18.53 8.93 -36.94
N ALA A 23 19.37 9.38 -35.98
CA ALA A 23 20.57 10.18 -36.26
C ALA A 23 21.91 9.44 -36.03
N CYS A 24 21.97 8.11 -35.94
CA CYS A 24 23.24 7.36 -36.00
C CYS A 24 23.14 6.28 -37.06
N GLY A 25 23.82 6.50 -38.19
CA GLY A 25 23.89 5.57 -39.29
C GLY A 25 24.61 4.28 -38.92
N SER A 26 23.94 3.17 -39.11
CA SER A 26 24.53 1.85 -39.27
C SER A 26 23.60 1.00 -40.19
N GLU A 27 24.20 0.11 -40.95
CA GLU A 27 23.68 -0.67 -42.06
C GLU A 27 22.27 -1.27 -41.90
N PRO A 28 21.54 -1.56 -43.00
CA PRO A 28 20.19 -2.09 -42.93
C PRO A 28 20.19 -3.50 -42.30
N ARG A 29 19.76 -3.61 -41.05
CA ARG A 29 19.40 -4.87 -40.46
C ARG A 29 18.16 -5.43 -41.15
N GLN A 30 18.24 -6.68 -41.57
CA GLN A 30 17.09 -7.46 -42.01
C GLN A 30 15.97 -7.40 -40.93
N PRO A 31 14.68 -7.39 -41.33
CA PRO A 31 13.58 -7.45 -40.39
C PRO A 31 13.71 -8.73 -39.56
N GLN A 32 14.04 -8.56 -38.28
CA GLN A 32 13.89 -9.65 -37.32
C GLN A 32 12.39 -9.93 -37.20
N THR A 33 11.98 -11.16 -37.42
CA THR A 33 10.69 -11.69 -36.99
C THR A 33 10.45 -11.27 -35.53
N PRO A 34 9.20 -10.90 -35.15
CA PRO A 34 8.90 -10.64 -33.75
C PRO A 34 9.39 -11.82 -32.93
N ASN A 35 10.30 -11.58 -31.99
CA ASN A 35 10.67 -12.59 -31.02
C ASN A 35 9.37 -13.12 -30.42
N GLU A 36 9.15 -14.41 -30.52
CA GLU A 36 8.21 -15.10 -29.64
C GLU A 36 8.57 -14.69 -28.22
N THR A 37 7.65 -14.04 -27.54
CA THR A 37 7.79 -13.73 -26.14
C THR A 37 7.84 -15.08 -25.43
N THR A 38 9.02 -15.55 -25.08
CA THR A 38 9.18 -16.75 -24.27
C THR A 38 8.50 -16.47 -22.94
N VAL A 39 7.46 -17.22 -22.65
CA VAL A 39 6.77 -17.18 -21.35
C VAL A 39 7.74 -17.67 -20.30
N THR A 40 8.05 -16.85 -19.30
CA THR A 40 8.95 -17.20 -18.20
C THR A 40 8.23 -18.13 -17.23
N GLY A 41 8.65 -19.37 -17.18
CA GLY A 41 8.11 -20.38 -16.24
C GLY A 41 8.61 -20.17 -14.81
N PRO A 42 7.98 -20.82 -13.81
CA PRO A 42 8.35 -20.68 -12.40
C PRO A 42 9.81 -21.04 -12.10
N GLU A 43 10.42 -21.91 -12.87
CA GLU A 43 11.84 -22.27 -12.69
C GLU A 43 12.81 -21.26 -13.34
N GLU A 44 12.32 -20.40 -14.20
CA GLU A 44 13.12 -19.42 -14.94
C GLU A 44 13.18 -18.05 -14.28
N ILE A 45 12.27 -17.74 -13.35
CA ILE A 45 12.28 -16.49 -12.57
C ILE A 45 13.44 -16.49 -11.57
N GLY A 46 13.90 -15.31 -11.16
CA GLY A 46 14.83 -15.11 -10.06
C GLY A 46 14.16 -15.33 -8.71
N GLU A 47 14.62 -14.62 -7.69
CA GLU A 47 14.07 -14.67 -6.35
C GLU A 47 12.88 -13.70 -6.21
N ILE A 48 11.86 -14.09 -5.45
CA ILE A 48 10.66 -13.32 -5.17
C ILE A 48 10.62 -12.99 -3.68
N TYR A 49 10.71 -11.70 -3.34
CA TYR A 49 10.66 -11.22 -1.97
C TYR A 49 9.33 -10.49 -1.73
N LEU A 50 8.42 -11.09 -0.96
CA LEU A 50 7.15 -10.47 -0.57
C LEU A 50 7.26 -9.92 0.85
N TYR A 51 6.88 -8.68 1.01
CA TYR A 51 6.83 -7.99 2.29
C TYR A 51 5.40 -7.66 2.66
N GLY A 52 4.99 -8.12 3.85
CA GLY A 52 3.68 -7.85 4.43
C GLY A 52 3.70 -6.56 5.24
N GLU A 53 2.67 -5.71 5.09
CA GLU A 53 2.61 -4.43 5.78
C GLU A 53 1.21 -4.13 6.34
N TYR A 54 1.08 -3.11 7.18
CA TYR A 54 -0.16 -2.42 7.50
C TYR A 54 -0.20 -1.10 6.72
N HIS A 55 -1.21 -0.94 5.87
CA HIS A 55 -1.34 0.19 4.96
C HIS A 55 -1.22 1.54 5.66
N ALA A 56 -0.47 2.46 5.01
CA ALA A 56 -0.30 3.84 5.45
C ALA A 56 0.31 4.00 6.86
N ASN A 57 1.06 3.01 7.33
CA ASN A 57 1.85 3.13 8.56
C ASN A 57 3.20 3.78 8.23
N GLU A 58 3.49 4.93 8.81
CA GLU A 58 4.70 5.72 8.52
C GLU A 58 5.98 4.91 8.67
N HIS A 59 6.10 4.16 9.77
CA HIS A 59 7.30 3.36 10.06
C HIS A 59 7.48 2.24 9.04
N LEU A 60 6.39 1.57 8.65
CA LEU A 60 6.44 0.51 7.64
C LEU A 60 6.77 1.08 6.27
N LEU A 61 6.16 2.20 5.84
CA LEU A 61 6.50 2.88 4.59
C LEU A 61 7.98 3.28 4.51
N GLN A 62 8.56 3.78 5.61
CA GLN A 62 10.00 4.08 5.68
C GLN A 62 10.85 2.81 5.51
N LYS A 63 10.44 1.71 6.12
CA LYS A 63 11.13 0.42 6.02
C LYS A 63 11.02 -0.20 4.62
N GLU A 64 9.84 -0.17 4.02
CA GLU A 64 9.59 -0.60 2.64
C GLU A 64 10.44 0.18 1.64
N LEU A 65 10.49 1.51 1.82
CA LEU A 65 11.34 2.37 1.00
C LEU A 65 12.83 2.00 1.14
N ALA A 66 13.29 1.72 2.36
CA ALA A 66 14.68 1.30 2.59
C ALA A 66 14.97 -0.06 1.92
N LEU A 67 14.06 -1.04 2.06
CA LEU A 67 14.17 -2.35 1.43
C LEU A 67 14.14 -2.23 -0.10
N TRP A 68 13.25 -1.37 -0.65
CA TRP A 68 13.22 -1.13 -2.09
C TRP A 68 14.53 -0.52 -2.60
N LYS A 69 15.07 0.49 -1.92
CA LYS A 69 16.37 1.09 -2.27
C LYS A 69 17.50 0.05 -2.29
N ASP A 70 17.53 -0.87 -1.32
CA ASP A 70 18.50 -1.97 -1.28
C ASP A 70 18.31 -2.95 -2.43
N CYS A 71 17.08 -3.34 -2.75
CA CYS A 71 16.77 -4.17 -3.91
C CYS A 71 17.16 -3.46 -5.22
N TYR A 72 16.80 -2.19 -5.36
CA TYR A 72 17.13 -1.37 -6.51
C TYR A 72 18.65 -1.23 -6.73
N ALA A 73 19.41 -1.04 -5.66
CA ALA A 73 20.87 -0.99 -5.72
C ALA A 73 21.50 -2.32 -6.18
N ARG A 74 20.85 -3.46 -5.91
CA ARG A 74 21.24 -4.78 -6.42
C ARG A 74 20.81 -5.05 -7.87
N GLY A 75 20.08 -4.12 -8.49
CA GLY A 75 19.65 -4.23 -9.90
C GLY A 75 18.20 -4.65 -10.10
N VAL A 76 17.42 -4.87 -9.03
CA VAL A 76 15.97 -5.11 -9.13
C VAL A 76 15.29 -3.85 -9.65
N ARG A 77 14.33 -4.01 -10.55
CA ARG A 77 13.60 -2.89 -11.17
C ARG A 77 12.08 -3.03 -11.09
N TYR A 78 11.59 -4.24 -10.83
CA TYR A 78 10.17 -4.53 -10.79
C TYR A 78 9.68 -4.55 -9.35
N LEU A 79 8.86 -3.55 -8.99
CA LEU A 79 8.20 -3.46 -7.69
C LEU A 79 6.73 -3.86 -7.88
N PHE A 80 6.39 -5.04 -7.37
CA PHE A 80 5.04 -5.56 -7.36
C PHE A 80 4.27 -4.92 -6.20
N VAL A 81 3.05 -4.51 -6.46
CA VAL A 81 2.26 -3.74 -5.49
C VAL A 81 0.80 -4.21 -5.46
N GLU A 82 0.18 -4.10 -4.29
CA GLU A 82 -1.24 -4.36 -4.07
C GLU A 82 -2.09 -3.22 -4.66
N LEU A 83 -1.96 -3.05 -5.96
CA LEU A 83 -2.72 -2.09 -6.74
C LEU A 83 -3.29 -2.76 -8.00
N PRO A 84 -4.40 -2.25 -8.54
CA PRO A 84 -4.89 -2.65 -9.85
C PRO A 84 -3.84 -2.43 -10.95
N TYR A 85 -3.90 -3.26 -11.99
CA TYR A 85 -3.03 -3.15 -13.16
C TYR A 85 -2.98 -1.71 -13.72
N TYR A 86 -4.12 -1.10 -13.98
CA TYR A 86 -4.20 0.24 -14.57
C TYR A 86 -3.66 1.34 -13.64
N THR A 87 -3.77 1.17 -12.32
CA THR A 87 -3.21 2.11 -11.36
C THR A 87 -1.68 2.09 -11.42
N ALA A 88 -1.08 0.90 -11.43
CA ALA A 88 0.36 0.76 -11.60
C ALA A 88 0.85 1.31 -12.94
N GLN A 89 0.06 1.17 -14.03
CA GLN A 89 0.41 1.78 -15.31
C GLN A 89 0.39 3.32 -15.26
N TYR A 90 -0.55 3.93 -14.54
CA TYR A 90 -0.50 5.39 -14.31
C TYR A 90 0.71 5.80 -13.47
N LEU A 91 1.09 5.03 -12.47
CA LEU A 91 2.34 5.27 -11.73
C LEU A 91 3.57 5.19 -12.67
N ASN A 92 3.60 4.21 -13.59
CA ASN A 92 4.68 4.10 -14.57
C ASN A 92 4.71 5.30 -15.55
N LEU A 93 3.55 5.82 -15.96
CA LEU A 93 3.47 7.05 -16.75
C LEU A 93 3.95 8.26 -15.93
N TRP A 94 3.56 8.35 -14.68
CA TRP A 94 4.01 9.39 -13.76
C TRP A 94 5.53 9.35 -13.50
N MET A 95 6.13 8.17 -13.39
CA MET A 95 7.60 8.03 -13.26
C MET A 95 8.36 8.73 -14.39
N GLN A 96 7.75 8.86 -15.57
CA GLN A 96 8.34 9.54 -16.73
C GLN A 96 7.89 11.01 -16.88
N ALA A 97 6.93 11.47 -16.07
CA ALA A 97 6.39 12.82 -16.13
C ALA A 97 7.30 13.85 -15.42
N GLU A 98 7.21 15.11 -15.81
CA GLU A 98 7.98 16.21 -15.20
C GLU A 98 7.36 16.68 -13.87
N ASP A 99 6.06 16.42 -13.65
CA ASP A 99 5.33 16.86 -12.46
C ASP A 99 4.44 15.75 -11.87
N ASP A 100 3.73 16.04 -10.79
CA ASP A 100 2.89 15.10 -10.06
C ASP A 100 1.44 15.04 -10.56
N THR A 101 1.09 15.68 -11.67
CA THR A 101 -0.31 15.76 -12.13
C THR A 101 -0.95 14.38 -12.25
N ILE A 102 -0.26 13.40 -12.82
CA ILE A 102 -0.77 12.02 -12.98
C ILE A 102 -0.90 11.33 -11.63
N LEU A 103 0.08 11.47 -10.75
CA LEU A 103 0.02 10.88 -9.40
C LEU A 103 -1.15 11.46 -8.60
N LEU A 104 -1.35 12.77 -8.64
CA LEU A 104 -2.44 13.43 -7.93
C LEU A 104 -3.82 13.05 -8.47
N GLU A 105 -3.96 12.81 -9.77
CA GLU A 105 -5.22 12.29 -10.34
C GLU A 105 -5.53 10.85 -9.84
N VAL A 106 -4.52 10.01 -9.69
CA VAL A 106 -4.65 8.67 -9.11
C VAL A 106 -4.97 8.76 -7.62
N TYR A 107 -4.28 9.65 -6.91
CA TYR A 107 -4.48 9.87 -5.49
C TYR A 107 -5.92 10.28 -5.16
N GLU A 108 -6.49 11.21 -5.91
CA GLU A 108 -7.89 11.64 -5.73
C GLU A 108 -8.89 10.48 -5.90
N ASP A 109 -8.60 9.51 -6.75
CA ASP A 109 -9.43 8.31 -6.90
C ASP A 109 -9.33 7.35 -5.70
N TRP A 110 -8.29 7.45 -4.87
CA TRP A 110 -8.14 6.66 -3.63
C TRP A 110 -8.97 7.21 -2.47
N ASN A 111 -9.64 8.33 -2.64
CA ASN A 111 -10.45 8.94 -1.59
C ASN A 111 -11.43 7.92 -0.97
N GLY A 112 -11.38 7.80 0.35
CA GLY A 112 -12.14 6.80 1.11
C GLY A 112 -11.43 5.46 1.32
N SER A 113 -10.19 5.29 0.86
CA SER A 113 -9.31 4.16 1.17
C SER A 113 -8.15 4.58 2.08
N LEU A 114 -7.43 3.61 2.63
CA LEU A 114 -6.22 3.86 3.44
C LEU A 114 -5.07 4.48 2.62
N SER A 115 -5.07 4.26 1.30
CA SER A 115 -4.08 4.84 0.39
C SER A 115 -4.27 6.34 0.17
N TYR A 116 -5.42 6.92 0.54
CA TYR A 116 -5.63 8.37 0.53
C TYR A 116 -4.97 9.02 1.76
N ASN A 117 -3.66 9.06 1.74
CA ASN A 117 -2.81 9.52 2.84
C ASN A 117 -1.54 10.16 2.28
N GLU A 118 -1.15 11.32 2.80
CA GLU A 118 0.04 12.06 2.35
C GLU A 118 1.34 11.24 2.51
N LEU A 119 1.42 10.36 3.53
CA LEU A 119 2.57 9.47 3.71
C LEU A 119 2.75 8.52 2.52
N VAL A 120 1.64 8.06 1.93
CA VAL A 120 1.65 7.21 0.74
C VAL A 120 2.09 8.00 -0.50
N LEU A 121 1.66 9.27 -0.63
CA LEU A 121 2.17 10.16 -1.69
C LEU A 121 3.68 10.36 -1.57
N ASP A 122 4.18 10.65 -0.38
CA ASP A 122 5.60 10.88 -0.13
C ASP A 122 6.43 9.62 -0.33
N PHE A 123 5.88 8.45 -0.03
CA PHE A 123 6.49 7.16 -0.37
C PHE A 123 6.73 7.02 -1.88
N TYR A 124 5.71 7.25 -2.72
CA TYR A 124 5.87 7.18 -4.18
C TYR A 124 6.83 8.25 -4.70
N ARG A 125 6.74 9.50 -4.22
CA ARG A 125 7.67 10.58 -4.56
C ARG A 125 9.11 10.22 -4.24
N SER A 126 9.34 9.60 -3.09
CA SER A 126 10.66 9.14 -2.67
C SER A 126 11.20 8.03 -3.60
N ILE A 127 10.34 7.09 -4.02
CA ILE A 127 10.72 6.09 -5.03
C ILE A 127 11.12 6.76 -6.34
N LYS A 128 10.34 7.71 -6.84
CA LYS A 128 10.67 8.42 -8.09
C LYS A 128 11.99 9.17 -7.99
N ALA A 129 12.26 9.81 -6.86
CA ALA A 129 13.47 10.58 -6.63
C ALA A 129 14.74 9.69 -6.54
N ASP A 130 14.64 8.60 -5.79
CA ASP A 130 15.80 7.78 -5.41
C ASP A 130 15.97 6.52 -6.28
N CYS A 131 14.88 6.03 -6.89
CA CYS A 131 14.84 4.82 -7.70
C CYS A 131 14.11 5.05 -9.04
N PRO A 132 14.60 5.97 -9.90
CA PRO A 132 13.84 6.48 -11.06
C PRO A 132 13.56 5.45 -12.17
N GLU A 133 14.24 4.29 -12.17
CA GLU A 133 14.00 3.21 -13.13
C GLU A 133 13.01 2.16 -12.59
N THR A 134 12.32 2.44 -11.48
CA THR A 134 11.31 1.53 -10.92
C THR A 134 10.17 1.33 -11.92
N ILE A 135 9.77 0.07 -12.08
CA ILE A 135 8.59 -0.35 -12.85
C ILE A 135 7.61 -0.94 -11.86
N PHE A 136 6.50 -0.24 -11.64
CA PHE A 136 5.41 -0.74 -10.80
C PHE A 136 4.61 -1.81 -11.53
N VAL A 137 4.31 -2.91 -10.84
CA VAL A 137 3.52 -4.02 -11.36
C VAL A 137 2.34 -4.24 -10.43
N GLY A 138 1.16 -3.80 -10.85
CA GLY A 138 -0.08 -3.96 -10.11
C GLY A 138 -0.68 -5.34 -10.37
N THR A 139 -1.01 -6.05 -9.30
CA THR A 139 -1.56 -7.42 -9.38
C THR A 139 -2.84 -7.62 -8.60
N ASP A 140 -3.37 -6.58 -7.96
CA ASP A 140 -4.67 -6.65 -7.31
C ASP A 140 -5.83 -6.61 -8.31
N ILE A 141 -7.01 -6.92 -7.83
CA ILE A 141 -8.27 -6.77 -8.59
C ILE A 141 -8.54 -5.29 -8.90
N GLY A 142 -9.58 -5.03 -9.66
CA GLY A 142 -9.94 -3.68 -10.09
C GLY A 142 -10.59 -2.82 -9.02
N HIS A 143 -9.85 -2.37 -8.04
CA HIS A 143 -10.28 -1.23 -7.21
C HIS A 143 -10.35 0.03 -8.08
N GLN A 144 -11.29 0.95 -7.81
CA GLN A 144 -11.52 2.16 -8.61
C GLN A 144 -11.75 1.83 -10.12
N TYR A 145 -12.43 0.70 -10.42
CA TYR A 145 -12.68 0.24 -11.79
C TYR A 145 -13.50 1.23 -12.61
N ASP A 146 -14.40 1.99 -11.95
CA ASP A 146 -15.31 2.97 -12.55
C ASP A 146 -14.70 4.37 -12.67
N THR A 147 -13.56 4.65 -12.04
CA THR A 147 -12.80 5.90 -12.14
C THR A 147 -11.47 5.67 -12.86
N THR A 148 -10.41 5.26 -12.16
CA THR A 148 -9.08 5.00 -12.73
C THR A 148 -9.13 3.97 -13.85
N GLY A 149 -9.88 2.87 -13.67
CA GLY A 149 -9.98 1.80 -14.67
C GLY A 149 -10.59 2.29 -15.99
N THR A 150 -11.77 2.90 -15.94
CA THR A 150 -12.43 3.43 -17.14
C THR A 150 -11.66 4.57 -17.80
N ARG A 151 -10.94 5.37 -16.99
CA ARG A 151 -10.05 6.41 -17.51
C ARG A 151 -8.87 5.81 -18.27
N TYR A 152 -8.25 4.75 -17.76
CA TYR A 152 -7.13 4.08 -18.41
C TYR A 152 -7.56 3.37 -19.70
N GLU A 153 -8.71 2.67 -19.72
CA GLU A 153 -9.27 2.11 -20.95
C GLU A 153 -9.54 3.19 -22.01
N SER A 154 -10.05 4.35 -21.58
CA SER A 154 -10.30 5.48 -22.48
C SER A 154 -9.01 6.07 -23.04
N TYR A 155 -7.95 6.12 -22.23
CA TYR A 155 -6.60 6.49 -22.66
C TYR A 155 -6.09 5.53 -23.73
N LEU A 156 -6.10 4.22 -23.47
CA LEU A 156 -5.65 3.21 -24.45
C LEU A 156 -6.46 3.24 -25.75
N ARG A 157 -7.75 3.50 -25.64
CA ARG A 157 -8.63 3.67 -26.82
C ARG A 157 -8.25 4.89 -27.66
N ALA A 158 -7.93 6.01 -27.01
CA ALA A 158 -7.47 7.22 -27.69
C ALA A 158 -6.12 7.02 -28.38
N GLU A 159 -5.25 6.20 -27.81
CA GLU A 159 -3.97 5.79 -28.39
C GLU A 159 -4.10 4.70 -29.48
N GLY A 160 -5.32 4.26 -29.81
CA GLY A 160 -5.56 3.23 -30.83
C GLY A 160 -5.21 1.81 -30.39
N GLN A 161 -5.11 1.55 -29.10
CA GLN A 161 -4.63 0.29 -28.51
C GLN A 161 -5.76 -0.67 -28.07
N LEU A 162 -6.96 -0.56 -28.62
CA LEU A 162 -8.12 -1.40 -28.29
C LEU A 162 -7.89 -2.92 -28.36
N ASN A 163 -6.94 -3.36 -29.18
CA ASN A 163 -6.62 -4.78 -29.36
C ASN A 163 -5.26 -5.16 -28.74
N SER A 164 -4.64 -4.25 -27.98
CA SER A 164 -3.36 -4.52 -27.31
C SER A 164 -3.52 -5.45 -26.11
N GLU A 165 -2.44 -6.05 -25.66
CA GLU A 165 -2.43 -6.83 -24.44
C GLU A 165 -2.65 -5.94 -23.20
N GLU A 166 -2.21 -4.68 -23.25
CA GLU A 166 -2.44 -3.66 -22.22
C GLU A 166 -3.94 -3.42 -22.03
N TYR A 167 -4.70 -3.26 -23.14
CA TYR A 167 -6.14 -3.08 -23.07
C TYR A 167 -6.85 -4.32 -22.49
N LYS A 168 -6.46 -5.51 -22.93
CA LYS A 168 -7.05 -6.76 -22.40
C LYS A 168 -6.81 -6.91 -20.89
N ARG A 169 -5.63 -6.55 -20.39
CA ARG A 169 -5.33 -6.59 -18.96
C ARG A 169 -6.15 -5.55 -18.18
N ALA A 170 -6.25 -4.34 -18.71
CA ALA A 170 -7.05 -3.30 -18.09
C ALA A 170 -8.52 -3.74 -18.01
N ASP A 171 -9.10 -4.26 -19.11
CA ASP A 171 -10.47 -4.78 -19.16
C ASP A 171 -10.67 -5.96 -18.20
N THR A 172 -9.73 -6.92 -18.16
CA THR A 172 -9.76 -8.02 -17.19
C THR A 172 -9.81 -7.51 -15.78
N CYS A 173 -8.94 -6.56 -15.42
CA CYS A 173 -8.88 -5.97 -14.09
C CYS A 173 -10.18 -5.22 -13.74
N VAL A 174 -10.77 -4.47 -14.69
CA VAL A 174 -12.09 -3.83 -14.54
C VAL A 174 -13.19 -4.87 -14.29
N ILE A 175 -13.17 -5.99 -15.03
CA ILE A 175 -14.13 -7.09 -14.84
C ILE A 175 -13.96 -7.72 -13.46
N GLN A 176 -12.74 -7.97 -13.00
CA GLN A 176 -12.44 -8.49 -11.67
C GLN A 176 -13.02 -7.58 -10.57
N GLY A 177 -12.81 -6.26 -10.68
CA GLY A 177 -13.36 -5.29 -9.75
C GLY A 177 -14.89 -5.31 -9.71
N ARG A 178 -15.54 -5.31 -10.86
CA ARG A 178 -17.02 -5.41 -10.94
C ARG A 178 -17.55 -6.69 -10.31
N HIS A 179 -16.85 -7.80 -10.49
CA HIS A 179 -17.25 -9.07 -9.89
C HIS A 179 -17.13 -9.00 -8.37
N PHE A 180 -15.98 -8.58 -7.85
CA PHE A 180 -15.71 -8.47 -6.43
C PHE A 180 -16.74 -7.58 -5.72
N TYR A 181 -16.93 -6.35 -6.18
CA TYR A 181 -17.88 -5.42 -5.58
C TYR A 181 -19.35 -5.76 -5.85
N GLY A 182 -19.64 -6.66 -6.77
CA GLY A 182 -20.97 -7.19 -7.06
C GLY A 182 -21.36 -8.38 -6.19
N GLU A 183 -20.41 -9.10 -5.61
CA GLU A 183 -20.64 -10.22 -4.68
C GLU A 183 -21.03 -9.64 -3.30
N ARG A 184 -21.89 -10.35 -2.58
CA ARG A 184 -22.39 -9.95 -1.25
C ARG A 184 -21.96 -10.87 -0.13
N ASP A 185 -21.39 -11.98 -0.47
CA ASP A 185 -20.87 -12.99 0.43
C ASP A 185 -19.37 -12.71 0.63
N GLU A 186 -19.01 -12.21 1.80
CA GLU A 186 -17.65 -11.78 2.13
C GLU A 186 -16.63 -12.92 1.94
N GLU A 187 -16.95 -14.14 2.33
CA GLU A 187 -16.08 -15.30 2.16
C GLU A 187 -15.79 -15.60 0.68
N LYS A 188 -16.79 -15.41 -0.19
CA LYS A 188 -16.59 -15.54 -1.63
C LYS A 188 -15.83 -14.37 -2.23
N GLN A 189 -16.04 -13.16 -1.72
CA GLN A 189 -15.25 -12.00 -2.12
C GLN A 189 -13.77 -12.23 -1.82
N ASP A 190 -13.43 -12.63 -0.59
CA ASP A 190 -12.07 -12.89 -0.16
C ASP A 190 -11.43 -14.00 -1.00
N THR A 191 -12.11 -15.13 -1.14
CA THR A 191 -11.62 -16.25 -1.98
C THR A 191 -11.40 -15.80 -3.42
N TYR A 192 -12.30 -15.00 -3.97
CA TYR A 192 -12.16 -14.49 -5.33
C TYR A 192 -10.97 -13.56 -5.47
N ARG A 193 -10.79 -12.61 -4.53
CA ARG A 193 -9.69 -11.65 -4.56
C ARG A 193 -8.35 -12.34 -4.45
N GLU A 194 -8.17 -13.24 -3.47
CA GLU A 194 -6.92 -13.98 -3.30
C GLU A 194 -6.54 -14.76 -4.57
N ASN A 195 -7.49 -15.47 -5.15
CA ASN A 195 -7.26 -16.23 -6.39
C ASN A 195 -6.92 -15.31 -7.57
N ALA A 196 -7.63 -14.20 -7.73
CA ALA A 196 -7.38 -13.24 -8.80
C ALA A 196 -6.01 -12.56 -8.67
N MET A 197 -5.58 -12.22 -7.45
CA MET A 197 -4.24 -11.69 -7.18
C MET A 197 -3.15 -12.68 -7.58
N VAL A 198 -3.33 -13.96 -7.27
CA VAL A 198 -2.40 -15.04 -7.69
C VAL A 198 -2.33 -15.14 -9.21
N GLU A 199 -3.47 -15.19 -9.90
CA GLU A 199 -3.54 -15.26 -11.36
C GLU A 199 -2.86 -14.05 -12.00
N ASN A 200 -3.14 -12.84 -11.49
CA ASN A 200 -2.55 -11.59 -11.97
C ASN A 200 -1.03 -11.57 -11.73
N PHE A 201 -0.58 -12.04 -10.55
CA PHE A 201 0.84 -12.12 -10.20
C PHE A 201 1.60 -13.05 -11.16
N ILE A 202 1.12 -14.28 -11.32
CA ILE A 202 1.73 -15.27 -12.22
C ILE A 202 1.76 -14.72 -13.66
N ALA A 203 0.63 -14.20 -14.14
CA ALA A 203 0.56 -13.63 -15.48
C ALA A 203 1.47 -12.40 -15.69
N ALA A 204 1.80 -11.65 -14.63
CA ALA A 204 2.78 -10.58 -14.68
C ALA A 204 4.22 -11.13 -14.75
N VAL A 205 4.54 -12.11 -13.91
CA VAL A 205 5.87 -12.76 -13.87
C VAL A 205 6.20 -13.41 -15.22
N GLU A 206 5.26 -14.10 -15.84
CA GLU A 206 5.44 -14.77 -17.14
C GLU A 206 5.90 -13.82 -18.28
N ARG A 207 5.80 -12.51 -18.07
CA ARG A 207 6.22 -11.48 -19.03
C ARG A 207 7.57 -10.86 -18.73
N LEU A 208 8.16 -11.20 -17.58
CA LEU A 208 9.47 -10.69 -17.20
C LEU A 208 10.58 -11.48 -17.88
N PRO A 209 11.73 -10.88 -18.08
CA PRO A 209 12.92 -11.61 -18.53
C PRO A 209 13.28 -12.74 -17.55
N ALA A 210 13.78 -13.86 -18.07
CA ALA A 210 14.28 -14.94 -17.22
C ALA A 210 15.38 -14.45 -16.27
N GLY A 211 15.39 -14.98 -15.03
CA GLY A 211 16.33 -14.58 -13.99
C GLY A 211 16.02 -13.23 -13.33
N THR A 212 14.84 -12.65 -13.59
CA THR A 212 14.42 -11.39 -12.95
C THR A 212 14.07 -11.63 -11.48
N ASP A 213 14.73 -10.91 -10.58
CA ASP A 213 14.33 -10.81 -9.17
C ASP A 213 13.19 -9.81 -9.00
N ILE A 214 12.30 -10.08 -8.05
CA ILE A 214 11.09 -9.32 -7.78
C ILE A 214 11.06 -8.93 -6.30
N MET A 215 10.67 -7.69 -6.02
CA MET A 215 10.18 -7.29 -4.71
C MET A 215 8.69 -6.99 -4.80
N GLY A 216 7.90 -7.46 -3.82
CA GLY A 216 6.47 -7.19 -3.71
C GLY A 216 6.12 -6.65 -2.33
N ILE A 217 5.20 -5.66 -2.29
CA ILE A 217 4.66 -5.05 -1.07
C ILE A 217 3.14 -5.25 -1.09
N TYR A 218 2.63 -5.90 -0.06
CA TYR A 218 1.21 -6.24 0.09
C TYR A 218 0.80 -6.16 1.56
N GLY A 219 -0.48 -5.98 1.84
CA GLY A 219 -0.98 -6.13 3.20
C GLY A 219 -0.62 -7.48 3.80
N ALA A 220 -0.24 -7.51 5.09
CA ALA A 220 0.28 -8.69 5.79
C ALA A 220 -0.66 -9.91 5.66
N ALA A 221 -1.98 -9.70 5.61
CA ALA A 221 -2.95 -10.77 5.43
C ALA A 221 -2.77 -11.59 4.14
N HIS A 222 -2.17 -11.00 3.09
CA HIS A 222 -1.91 -11.64 1.80
C HIS A 222 -0.56 -12.35 1.73
N THR A 223 0.36 -12.10 2.67
CA THR A 223 1.78 -12.46 2.54
C THR A 223 2.23 -13.59 3.45
N ASP A 224 1.38 -14.17 4.28
CA ASP A 224 1.72 -15.36 5.06
C ASP A 224 1.62 -16.63 4.20
N PRO A 225 2.76 -17.33 3.92
CA PRO A 225 2.77 -18.52 3.06
C PRO A 225 2.15 -19.77 3.72
N THR A 226 1.71 -19.68 4.97
CA THR A 226 1.15 -20.82 5.73
C THR A 226 -0.30 -20.62 6.15
N ALA A 227 -0.75 -19.38 6.20
CA ALA A 227 -2.05 -19.00 6.75
C ALA A 227 -3.18 -18.98 5.72
N LEU A 228 -4.38 -18.93 6.25
CA LEU A 228 -5.57 -18.51 5.52
C LEU A 228 -5.71 -16.99 5.62
N PHE A 229 -6.23 -16.37 4.58
CA PHE A 229 -6.50 -14.95 4.55
C PHE A 229 -7.41 -14.55 5.73
N TRP A 230 -6.93 -13.71 6.63
CA TRP A 230 -7.59 -13.25 7.86
C TRP A 230 -8.22 -14.38 8.70
N GLY A 231 -7.64 -15.58 8.68
CA GLY A 231 -8.18 -16.74 9.41
C GLY A 231 -9.52 -17.25 8.88
N GLY A 232 -9.95 -16.80 7.70
CA GLY A 232 -11.13 -17.26 6.98
C GLY A 232 -10.95 -18.62 6.33
N THR A 233 -11.54 -18.83 5.15
CA THR A 233 -11.46 -20.11 4.41
C THR A 233 -10.59 -20.02 3.16
N ALA A 234 -10.30 -18.82 2.67
CA ALA A 234 -9.44 -18.59 1.51
C ALA A 234 -7.97 -18.81 1.87
N ASP A 235 -7.24 -19.55 1.03
CA ASP A 235 -5.78 -19.56 1.11
C ASP A 235 -5.25 -18.17 0.76
N SER A 236 -4.31 -17.64 1.54
CA SER A 236 -3.66 -16.35 1.25
C SER A 236 -2.96 -16.39 -0.12
N MET A 237 -2.76 -15.22 -0.73
CA MET A 237 -2.00 -15.10 -1.98
C MET A 237 -0.63 -15.78 -1.84
N ALA A 238 0.12 -15.49 -0.79
CA ALA A 238 1.45 -16.04 -0.58
C ALA A 238 1.45 -17.56 -0.41
N LYS A 239 0.43 -18.14 0.25
CA LYS A 239 0.30 -19.58 0.38
C LYS A 239 0.11 -20.27 -0.97
N GLN A 240 -0.69 -19.69 -1.85
CA GLN A 240 -0.89 -20.19 -3.20
C GLN A 240 0.38 -20.01 -4.07
N LEU A 241 1.05 -18.85 -3.98
CA LEU A 241 2.30 -18.59 -4.67
C LEU A 241 3.44 -19.49 -4.18
N ALA A 242 3.50 -19.82 -2.88
CA ALA A 242 4.47 -20.77 -2.33
C ALA A 242 4.31 -22.17 -2.94
N ALA A 243 3.06 -22.60 -3.19
CA ALA A 243 2.81 -23.88 -3.87
C ALA A 243 3.28 -23.86 -5.34
N TYR A 244 3.32 -22.68 -5.99
CA TYR A 244 3.71 -22.52 -7.38
C TYR A 244 5.21 -22.26 -7.58
N TYR A 245 5.83 -21.38 -6.76
CA TYR A 245 7.23 -20.95 -6.90
C TYR A 245 8.20 -21.69 -5.97
N GLY A 246 7.70 -22.40 -4.95
CA GLY A 246 8.52 -23.16 -4.01
C GLY A 246 9.55 -22.30 -3.28
N ASP A 247 10.78 -22.75 -3.25
CA ASP A 247 11.89 -22.14 -2.50
C ASP A 247 12.32 -20.77 -3.04
N LYS A 248 11.80 -20.33 -4.19
CA LYS A 248 12.08 -19.00 -4.75
C LYS A 248 11.26 -17.89 -4.10
N LEU A 249 10.21 -18.23 -3.38
CA LEU A 249 9.35 -17.27 -2.70
C LEU A 249 9.80 -17.08 -1.25
N HIS A 250 10.11 -15.84 -0.90
CA HIS A 250 10.51 -15.41 0.43
C HIS A 250 9.50 -14.40 0.96
N CYS A 251 8.82 -14.73 2.04
CA CYS A 251 7.84 -13.87 2.67
C CYS A 251 8.38 -13.32 3.99
N THR A 252 8.18 -12.04 4.24
CA THR A 252 8.56 -11.37 5.49
C THR A 252 7.42 -10.46 5.91
N ASP A 253 6.86 -10.70 7.07
CA ASP A 253 5.90 -9.79 7.69
C ASP A 253 6.67 -8.65 8.38
N LEU A 254 6.53 -7.44 7.83
CA LEU A 254 7.18 -6.25 8.40
C LEU A 254 6.48 -5.76 9.66
N SER A 255 5.20 -6.09 9.84
CA SER A 255 4.42 -5.72 11.01
C SER A 255 4.87 -6.48 12.27
N GLU A 256 5.41 -7.70 12.11
CA GLU A 256 5.96 -8.52 13.19
C GLU A 256 7.41 -8.15 13.55
N LEU A 257 8.09 -7.35 12.73
CA LEU A 257 9.45 -6.94 13.06
C LEU A 257 9.40 -6.04 14.30
N PRO A 258 10.32 -6.24 15.25
CA PRO A 258 10.30 -5.46 16.48
C PRO A 258 10.25 -3.97 16.14
N ALA A 259 9.32 -3.29 16.77
CA ALA A 259 9.28 -1.84 16.76
C ALA A 259 10.69 -1.29 17.03
N PRO A 260 11.06 -0.13 16.46
CA PRO A 260 12.31 0.51 16.84
C PRO A 260 12.40 0.57 18.35
N THR A 261 13.62 0.51 18.87
CA THR A 261 13.95 0.45 20.32
C THR A 261 12.89 1.15 21.14
N VAL A 262 12.08 0.37 21.87
CA VAL A 262 10.93 0.88 22.64
C VAL A 262 11.44 2.06 23.47
N THR A 263 10.99 3.28 23.15
CA THR A 263 11.24 4.43 23.99
C THR A 263 10.28 4.31 25.14
N GLU A 264 10.81 3.98 26.31
CA GLU A 264 10.04 3.98 27.55
C GLU A 264 10.28 5.32 28.27
N GLU A 265 9.20 5.92 28.72
CA GLU A 265 9.25 7.13 29.53
C GLU A 265 8.47 6.93 30.83
N ASP A 266 8.83 7.71 31.88
CA ASP A 266 8.09 7.73 33.13
C ASP A 266 6.96 8.77 33.07
N PHE A 267 5.73 8.28 33.09
CA PHE A 267 4.52 9.10 33.05
C PHE A 267 3.89 9.17 34.45
N ILE A 268 3.45 10.37 34.84
CA ILE A 268 2.65 10.55 36.02
C ILE A 268 1.22 10.86 35.61
N VAL A 269 0.31 9.94 35.91
CA VAL A 269 -1.12 10.08 35.61
C VAL A 269 -1.91 9.89 36.91
N ALA A 270 -2.76 10.85 37.28
CA ALA A 270 -3.51 10.84 38.55
C ALA A 270 -2.62 10.62 39.78
N GLY A 271 -1.40 11.18 39.77
CA GLY A 271 -0.45 11.08 40.84
C GLY A 271 0.26 9.73 40.98
N LYS A 272 0.08 8.78 40.04
CA LYS A 272 0.78 7.51 39.96
C LYS A 272 1.80 7.49 38.83
N HIS A 273 2.91 6.79 39.02
CA HIS A 273 3.95 6.57 38.02
C HIS A 273 3.64 5.33 37.19
N TYR A 274 3.78 5.45 35.88
CA TYR A 274 3.66 4.37 34.92
C TYR A 274 4.81 4.41 33.92
N THR A 275 5.36 3.27 33.59
CA THR A 275 6.19 3.14 32.40
C THR A 275 5.29 3.29 31.17
N ALA A 276 5.57 4.25 30.31
CA ALA A 276 4.86 4.47 29.07
C ALA A 276 5.71 4.03 27.88
N THR A 277 5.17 3.13 27.07
CA THR A 277 5.78 2.68 25.83
C THR A 277 5.33 3.58 24.69
N TRP A 278 6.26 4.23 24.00
CA TRP A 278 5.95 4.97 22.76
C TRP A 278 5.52 4.01 21.66
N LEU A 279 4.37 4.28 21.05
CA LEU A 279 3.81 3.44 19.98
C LEU A 279 3.97 4.06 18.59
N GLY A 280 4.04 5.40 18.51
CA GLY A 280 4.15 6.12 17.26
C GLY A 280 3.62 7.54 17.36
N GLY A 281 3.82 8.31 16.30
CA GLY A 281 3.29 9.67 16.16
C GLY A 281 2.90 9.92 14.71
N GLU A 282 2.00 10.88 14.50
CA GLU A 282 1.56 11.27 13.17
C GLU A 282 1.38 12.78 13.07
N ASP A 283 1.39 13.30 11.85
CA ASP A 283 1.00 14.67 11.54
C ASP A 283 -0.53 14.78 11.56
N ALA A 284 -1.08 15.41 12.60
CA ALA A 284 -2.51 15.60 12.74
C ALA A 284 -3.06 16.75 11.87
N SER A 285 -2.20 17.59 11.30
CA SER A 285 -2.63 18.72 10.46
C SER A 285 -3.32 18.27 9.16
N VAL A 286 -3.05 17.04 8.74
CA VAL A 286 -3.64 16.40 7.57
C VAL A 286 -5.16 16.25 7.69
N TRP A 287 -5.67 15.95 8.90
CA TRP A 287 -7.09 15.69 9.17
C TRP A 287 -7.70 16.66 10.20
N SER A 288 -6.91 17.51 10.84
CA SER A 288 -7.36 18.45 11.89
C SER A 288 -6.81 19.85 11.65
N GLN A 289 -7.68 20.87 11.69
CA GLN A 289 -7.23 22.27 11.74
C GLN A 289 -6.80 22.71 13.16
N GLN A 290 -7.16 21.94 14.17
CA GLN A 290 -6.96 22.25 15.58
C GLN A 290 -5.62 21.73 16.09
N TYR A 291 -5.13 20.62 15.54
CA TYR A 291 -3.95 19.93 15.99
C TYR A 291 -2.92 19.77 14.88
N GLN A 292 -1.64 19.87 15.22
CA GLN A 292 -0.52 19.69 14.30
C GLN A 292 0.12 18.29 14.37
N SER A 293 0.04 17.64 15.55
CA SER A 293 0.57 16.28 15.72
C SER A 293 -0.21 15.50 16.76
N ARG A 294 -0.16 14.18 16.64
CA ARG A 294 -0.70 13.20 17.57
C ARG A 294 0.36 12.17 17.90
N THR A 295 0.58 11.88 19.19
CA THR A 295 1.54 10.89 19.68
C THR A 295 0.85 9.90 20.60
N PHE A 296 1.15 8.62 20.43
CA PHE A 296 0.52 7.52 21.16
C PHE A 296 1.51 6.88 22.14
N TRP A 297 1.05 6.70 23.36
CA TRP A 297 1.77 6.01 24.42
C TRP A 297 0.89 4.93 25.03
N ARG A 298 1.45 3.75 25.35
CA ARG A 298 0.76 2.73 26.13
C ARG A 298 1.31 2.76 27.56
N LEU A 299 0.41 2.90 28.54
CA LEU A 299 0.75 2.91 29.97
C LEU A 299 0.78 1.48 30.49
N GLU A 300 1.96 0.96 30.79
CA GLU A 300 2.14 -0.43 31.15
C GLU A 300 1.52 -0.75 32.50
N GLY A 301 0.68 -1.81 32.55
CA GLY A 301 0.03 -2.27 33.78
C GLY A 301 -1.02 -1.34 34.37
N ALA A 302 -1.40 -0.25 33.68
CA ALA A 302 -2.29 0.77 34.20
C ALA A 302 -3.77 0.39 34.27
N TYR A 303 -4.22 -0.65 33.57
CA TYR A 303 -5.66 -0.95 33.38
C TYR A 303 -6.42 -1.11 34.70
N ALA A 304 -5.87 -1.83 35.67
CA ALA A 304 -6.55 -2.06 36.94
C ALA A 304 -6.83 -0.76 37.73
N ASP A 305 -6.00 0.27 37.55
CA ASP A 305 -6.18 1.56 38.20
C ASP A 305 -7.26 2.43 37.55
N PHE A 306 -7.54 2.21 36.25
CA PHE A 306 -8.48 3.00 35.48
C PHE A 306 -9.69 2.21 34.97
N ALA A 307 -9.86 0.95 35.39
CA ALA A 307 -10.98 0.10 34.97
C ALA A 307 -12.36 0.72 35.29
N ASP A 308 -12.46 1.40 36.42
CA ASP A 308 -13.69 2.04 36.93
C ASP A 308 -13.70 3.57 36.72
N ALA A 309 -12.71 4.15 36.02
CA ALA A 309 -12.64 5.60 35.77
C ALA A 309 -13.82 6.09 34.95
N VAL A 310 -14.22 7.34 35.18
CA VAL A 310 -15.39 7.96 34.53
C VAL A 310 -15.16 8.09 33.02
N LEU A 311 -16.09 7.60 32.21
CA LEU A 311 -16.01 7.67 30.76
C LEU A 311 -16.29 9.09 30.25
N THR A 312 -15.51 9.58 29.29
CA THR A 312 -15.74 10.85 28.59
C THR A 312 -16.84 10.77 27.55
N GLY A 313 -17.13 9.57 27.05
CA GLY A 313 -18.06 9.31 25.97
C GLY A 313 -17.36 9.22 24.60
N ASP A 314 -16.07 9.50 24.54
CA ASP A 314 -15.28 9.37 23.32
C ASP A 314 -14.93 7.91 23.05
N VAL A 315 -14.86 7.55 21.78
CA VAL A 315 -14.47 6.22 21.33
C VAL A 315 -13.42 6.37 20.24
N LEU A 316 -12.32 5.63 20.36
CA LEU A 316 -11.28 5.61 19.36
C LEU A 316 -11.14 4.19 18.78
N PRO A 317 -11.53 3.97 17.50
CA PRO A 317 -11.41 2.67 16.84
C PRO A 317 -9.95 2.23 16.67
N TYR A 318 -9.73 0.92 16.55
CA TYR A 318 -8.41 0.27 16.44
C TYR A 318 -7.53 0.84 15.32
N ASN A 319 -8.12 1.17 14.17
CA ASN A 319 -7.43 1.70 13.01
C ASN A 319 -6.88 3.14 13.18
N ASN A 320 -7.11 3.75 14.33
CA ASN A 320 -6.48 5.02 14.71
C ASN A 320 -5.22 4.83 15.55
N TYR A 321 -4.82 3.58 15.84
CA TYR A 321 -3.63 3.29 16.60
C TYR A 321 -2.49 2.83 15.68
N PRO A 322 -1.24 3.16 16.01
CA PRO A 322 -0.07 2.72 15.24
C PRO A 322 0.31 1.24 15.49
N GLY A 323 -0.56 0.45 16.11
CA GLY A 323 -0.33 -0.95 16.43
C GLY A 323 -1.59 -1.64 16.95
N GLU A 324 -1.48 -2.93 17.25
CA GLU A 324 -2.60 -3.71 17.75
C GLU A 324 -3.06 -3.25 19.15
N ILE A 325 -4.38 -3.36 19.37
CA ILE A 325 -5.02 -3.08 20.66
C ILE A 325 -5.47 -4.39 21.29
N GLU A 326 -5.03 -4.64 22.51
CA GLU A 326 -5.46 -5.76 23.32
C GLU A 326 -6.37 -5.32 24.46
N THR A 327 -7.31 -6.16 24.86
CA THR A 327 -8.14 -5.91 26.04
C THR A 327 -7.26 -5.80 27.29
N GLY A 328 -7.51 -4.77 28.11
CA GLY A 328 -6.74 -4.51 29.32
C GLY A 328 -5.56 -3.57 29.12
N GLN A 329 -5.46 -2.92 27.98
CA GLN A 329 -4.47 -1.86 27.74
C GLN A 329 -5.05 -0.47 28.02
N VAL A 330 -4.16 0.45 28.43
CA VAL A 330 -4.44 1.88 28.64
C VAL A 330 -3.49 2.69 27.78
N PHE A 331 -4.04 3.72 27.13
CA PHE A 331 -3.30 4.59 26.22
C PHE A 331 -3.40 6.04 26.68
N ALA A 332 -2.28 6.76 26.60
CA ALA A 332 -2.22 8.21 26.69
C ALA A 332 -1.90 8.76 25.29
N ILE A 333 -2.71 9.69 24.80
CA ILE A 333 -2.55 10.29 23.49
C ILE A 333 -2.29 11.78 23.68
N GLU A 334 -1.12 12.23 23.25
CA GLU A 334 -0.76 13.64 23.21
C GLU A 334 -1.18 14.24 21.88
N MET A 335 -1.88 15.38 21.96
CA MET A 335 -2.25 16.18 20.80
C MET A 335 -1.61 17.56 20.95
N ILE A 336 -0.80 17.99 19.96
CA ILE A 336 -0.20 19.32 19.97
C ILE A 336 -1.12 20.29 19.20
N ARG A 337 -1.57 21.33 19.87
CA ARG A 337 -2.45 22.34 19.27
C ARG A 337 -1.74 23.17 18.19
N SER A 338 -2.43 23.41 17.06
CA SER A 338 -1.89 24.20 15.94
C SER A 338 -1.76 25.70 16.27
N ASP A 339 -2.62 26.24 17.14
CA ASP A 339 -2.67 27.67 17.45
C ASP A 339 -1.68 28.10 18.54
N THR A 340 -1.38 27.21 19.49
CA THR A 340 -0.57 27.53 20.69
C THR A 340 0.69 26.70 20.83
N GLY A 341 0.77 25.55 20.14
CA GLY A 341 1.82 24.55 20.38
C GLY A 341 1.71 23.84 21.72
N ALA A 342 0.59 23.99 22.43
CA ALA A 342 0.39 23.37 23.73
C ALA A 342 -0.04 21.91 23.57
N SER A 343 0.45 21.03 24.48
CA SER A 343 0.02 19.65 24.59
C SER A 343 -1.35 19.56 25.25
N GLU A 344 -2.23 18.76 24.66
CA GLU A 344 -3.47 18.27 25.26
C GLU A 344 -3.40 16.76 25.37
N TRP A 345 -3.78 16.19 26.52
CA TRP A 345 -3.71 14.75 26.75
C TRP A 345 -5.09 14.14 26.82
N PHE A 346 -5.24 13.00 26.12
CA PHE A 346 -6.44 12.19 26.08
C PHE A 346 -6.10 10.78 26.53
N TYR A 347 -6.98 10.18 27.33
CA TYR A 347 -6.76 8.86 27.90
C TYR A 347 -7.84 7.90 27.45
N TYR A 348 -7.39 6.73 26.98
CA TYR A 348 -8.29 5.69 26.47
C TYR A 348 -7.93 4.34 27.10
N ARG A 349 -8.94 3.47 27.25
CA ARG A 349 -8.71 2.10 27.70
C ARG A 349 -9.43 1.12 26.78
N SER A 350 -8.86 -0.08 26.59
CA SER A 350 -9.47 -1.19 25.90
C SER A 350 -10.13 -2.12 26.91
N ASP A 351 -11.44 -2.09 27.00
CA ASP A 351 -12.26 -2.89 27.93
C ASP A 351 -12.93 -4.10 27.26
N GLY A 352 -12.50 -4.46 26.04
CA GLY A 352 -13.09 -5.54 25.23
C GLY A 352 -14.26 -5.09 24.37
N THR A 353 -14.60 -3.79 24.35
CA THR A 353 -15.57 -3.25 23.42
C THR A 353 -15.07 -3.38 21.98
N THR A 354 -15.99 -3.68 21.06
CA THR A 354 -15.67 -3.82 19.63
C THR A 354 -16.53 -2.90 18.78
N TRP A 355 -15.98 -2.45 17.66
CA TRP A 355 -16.69 -1.77 16.59
C TRP A 355 -16.52 -2.59 15.30
N ASN A 356 -17.65 -3.00 14.69
CA ASN A 356 -17.62 -3.92 13.53
C ASN A 356 -16.78 -5.20 13.76
N GLY A 357 -16.81 -5.73 14.98
CA GLY A 357 -16.05 -6.93 15.36
C GLY A 357 -14.58 -6.71 15.69
N LEU A 358 -14.05 -5.49 15.51
CA LEU A 358 -12.66 -5.13 15.76
C LEU A 358 -12.50 -4.38 17.08
N PRO A 359 -11.38 -4.53 17.81
CA PRO A 359 -11.15 -3.86 19.08
C PRO A 359 -11.32 -2.36 18.98
N THR A 360 -11.84 -1.73 20.04
CA THR A 360 -11.93 -0.28 20.15
C THR A 360 -11.60 0.13 21.58
N THR A 361 -11.30 1.41 21.77
CA THR A 361 -11.03 1.97 23.09
C THR A 361 -12.05 3.01 23.45
N VAL A 362 -12.27 3.18 24.74
CA VAL A 362 -13.19 4.19 25.30
C VAL A 362 -12.39 5.24 26.07
N GLY A 363 -12.71 6.50 25.82
CA GLY A 363 -12.12 7.63 26.52
C GLY A 363 -12.55 7.69 27.97
N PHE A 364 -11.63 8.04 28.85
CA PHE A 364 -11.88 8.22 30.29
C PHE A 364 -11.16 9.42 30.86
N ASP A 365 -11.64 9.93 31.99
CA ASP A 365 -10.99 10.99 32.76
C ASP A 365 -10.17 10.34 33.89
N PRO A 366 -8.84 10.47 33.86
CA PRO A 366 -7.98 9.86 34.90
C PRO A 366 -8.07 10.54 36.25
N GLU A 367 -8.61 11.78 36.32
CA GLU A 367 -8.68 12.59 37.55
C GLU A 367 -10.09 12.58 38.19
N ALA A 368 -11.09 11.94 37.56
CA ALA A 368 -12.50 11.95 37.97
C ALA A 368 -12.87 10.86 38.98
#